data_0e30ec710ab792f812703f306dbe8560
#
_entry.id   0e30ec710ab792f812703f306dbe8560
#
_cell.length_a   1.000
_cell.length_b   1.000
_cell.length_c   1.000
_cell.angle_alpha   90.00
_cell.angle_beta   90.00
_cell.angle_gamma   90.00
#
_symmetry.space_group_name_H-M   'P 1'
#
loop_
_entity.id
_entity.type
_entity.pdbx_description
1 polymer ?
#
loop_
_entity_poly.entity_id
_entity_poly.type
_entity_poly.pdbx_seq_one_letter_code
_entity_poly.pdbx_strand_id
1 'polypeptide(L)'
;MINSSISSKLTFIIDYQPIVETLNIGVVGSCATLGCWQEPVAMQRVGIRRWRVDVDYGSLPDSFEFKFVVFDPSTSHINLWEDGDNRIFSKRSDEASGRYKAVFRGTLDWHGAGVAVPVFSLRRRNGWGVGEFTDLCLLADWCVATHQKIIQILPVNDTNISFDDTDSYPYRSVSIYALNPIYVNIDKIGEIKDTNLLREFEQERRRLDEQHRVQYSDVLRLKLSVLRQLYREQRADAALYDTLRRTLFSFEQRNGWLLPYAVFRCLADDFGTGNFYAWGDWASADETKIRRYATDNAEKVEFYYFVQYHLFKQFREAKSYLNAHSIYLKGDIPVGVGRLSVDVWQYPHLFNTDKQAGAPPDDFSDQGQNWGFPTYNWANMSKDAYSWWRQRFSFMQTLFDAIRIDHILGFFRIWEIPLTVSSGLLGYFSPALPLSVEEIRQYKLPVDEKYILRYSDGKELIVTDTDNVLFIEDPYKPAHYHPRIMARKTQAYKGLTSDEQEVFDRLYNDYFYRRHNEFWQQSALNKLPVILDDIDMLVCGEDLGMVPASVPDVMRQLNILSLEVLRMPKEMGTEFVVPDRVPYNSVVTTGTHDTSTLRMWWSEDRDRVRR
;
A
#
# COMPACT_ATOMS: atom_id res chain seq x y z
N MET A 1 -0.97 15.57 32.56
CA MET A 1 -0.40 14.30 33.07
C MET A 1 -1.20 13.19 32.44
N ILE A 2 -0.67 12.63 31.37
CA ILE A 2 -1.28 11.47 30.69
C ILE A 2 -0.83 10.26 31.52
N ASN A 3 -1.76 9.64 32.24
CA ASN A 3 -1.54 8.33 32.86
C ASN A 3 -1.34 7.31 31.73
N SER A 4 -0.09 7.02 31.37
CA SER A 4 0.24 5.81 30.64
C SER A 4 -0.05 4.64 31.58
N SER A 5 -1.13 3.91 31.34
CA SER A 5 -1.34 2.60 31.96
C SER A 5 -0.16 1.72 31.52
N ILE A 6 0.77 1.43 32.44
CA ILE A 6 1.85 0.47 32.22
C ILE A 6 1.18 -0.83 31.78
N SER A 7 1.53 -1.34 30.61
CA SER A 7 1.03 -2.62 30.11
C SER A 7 1.35 -3.70 31.14
N SER A 8 0.38 -4.50 31.54
CA SER A 8 0.60 -5.62 32.45
C SER A 8 1.43 -6.75 31.79
N LYS A 9 1.76 -6.59 30.51
CA LYS A 9 2.45 -7.63 29.70
C LYS A 9 3.62 -7.01 28.94
N LEU A 10 4.70 -7.80 28.83
CA LEU A 10 5.76 -7.59 27.84
C LEU A 10 5.52 -8.55 26.66
N THR A 11 5.46 -7.99 25.47
CA THR A 11 5.29 -8.75 24.23
C THR A 11 6.64 -8.91 23.54
N PHE A 12 7.13 -10.14 23.41
CA PHE A 12 8.27 -10.45 22.53
C PHE A 12 7.76 -10.72 21.11
N ILE A 13 8.42 -10.11 20.13
CA ILE A 13 8.13 -10.28 18.70
C ILE A 13 9.45 -10.56 18.00
N ILE A 14 9.48 -11.65 17.21
CA ILE A 14 10.67 -12.04 16.45
C ILE A 14 10.29 -12.39 15.02
N ASP A 15 11.07 -11.94 14.07
CA ASP A 15 10.93 -12.28 12.65
C ASP A 15 11.95 -13.36 12.29
N TYR A 16 11.46 -14.56 12.04
CA TYR A 16 12.23 -15.73 11.58
C TYR A 16 11.33 -16.81 11.00
N GLN A 17 11.81 -17.52 9.99
CA GLN A 17 11.15 -18.70 9.45
C GLN A 17 12.04 -19.92 9.66
N PRO A 18 11.65 -20.91 10.50
CA PRO A 18 12.38 -22.17 10.60
C PRO A 18 12.41 -22.90 9.27
N ILE A 19 13.55 -23.53 8.94
CA ILE A 19 13.71 -24.36 7.73
C ILE A 19 12.75 -25.56 7.78
N VAL A 20 12.56 -26.15 8.96
CA VAL A 20 11.66 -27.27 9.20
C VAL A 20 10.35 -26.73 9.77
N GLU A 21 9.25 -26.88 9.04
CA GLU A 21 7.94 -26.32 9.40
C GLU A 21 7.36 -26.87 10.72
N THR A 22 7.82 -28.03 11.19
CA THR A 22 7.41 -28.63 12.47
C THR A 22 8.09 -28.03 13.69
N LEU A 23 9.16 -27.25 13.50
CA LEU A 23 9.88 -26.58 14.58
C LEU A 23 9.20 -25.26 14.95
N ASN A 24 9.31 -24.90 16.22
CA ASN A 24 8.75 -23.67 16.78
C ASN A 24 9.86 -22.70 17.18
N ILE A 25 9.48 -21.45 17.34
CA ILE A 25 10.31 -20.42 17.95
C ILE A 25 9.94 -20.27 19.41
N GLY A 26 10.94 -20.13 20.26
CA GLY A 26 10.77 -19.83 21.67
C GLY A 26 11.67 -18.70 22.12
N VAL A 27 11.35 -18.11 23.26
CA VAL A 27 12.22 -17.22 24.02
C VAL A 27 12.66 -17.93 25.29
N VAL A 28 13.95 -17.85 25.61
CA VAL A 28 14.52 -18.45 26.82
C VAL A 28 15.45 -17.45 27.47
N GLY A 29 15.49 -17.39 28.81
CA GLY A 29 16.28 -16.37 29.50
C GLY A 29 16.63 -16.70 30.94
N SER A 30 17.27 -15.74 31.60
CA SER A 30 17.86 -15.90 32.93
C SER A 30 16.85 -15.94 34.08
N CYS A 31 15.57 -15.68 33.84
CA CYS A 31 14.54 -15.66 34.89
C CYS A 31 13.53 -16.81 34.74
N ALA A 32 12.81 -17.10 35.82
CA ALA A 32 11.83 -18.19 35.87
C ALA A 32 10.73 -18.05 34.80
N THR A 33 10.25 -16.84 34.57
CA THR A 33 9.25 -16.54 33.52
C THR A 33 9.73 -16.89 32.10
N LEU A 34 11.05 -16.92 31.88
CA LEU A 34 11.67 -17.29 30.61
C LEU A 34 12.42 -18.63 30.69
N GLY A 35 12.01 -19.55 31.61
CA GLY A 35 12.46 -20.92 31.70
C GLY A 35 13.91 -21.15 32.11
N CYS A 36 14.58 -20.15 32.74
CA CYS A 36 15.93 -20.28 33.31
C CYS A 36 16.96 -20.95 32.39
N TRP A 37 16.98 -20.61 31.10
CA TRP A 37 17.83 -21.16 30.05
C TRP A 37 17.60 -22.67 29.72
N GLN A 38 16.56 -23.29 30.26
CA GLN A 38 16.29 -24.74 30.12
C GLN A 38 15.05 -25.02 29.26
N GLU A 39 13.96 -24.31 29.53
CA GLU A 39 12.68 -24.51 28.86
C GLU A 39 12.27 -23.30 28.03
N PRO A 40 12.21 -23.41 26.70
CA PRO A 40 11.75 -22.30 25.87
C PRO A 40 10.28 -21.98 26.12
N VAL A 41 9.96 -20.71 26.34
CA VAL A 41 8.60 -20.22 26.29
C VAL A 41 8.17 -20.13 24.83
N ALA A 42 7.24 -21.00 24.43
CA ALA A 42 6.79 -21.13 23.05
C ALA A 42 6.14 -19.82 22.56
N MET A 43 6.51 -19.40 21.36
CA MET A 43 5.92 -18.27 20.68
C MET A 43 4.84 -18.75 19.70
N GLN A 44 3.80 -17.93 19.54
CA GLN A 44 2.74 -18.17 18.57
C GLN A 44 3.13 -17.54 17.24
N ARG A 45 2.97 -18.28 16.14
CA ARG A 45 3.14 -17.75 14.79
C ARG A 45 1.95 -16.85 14.44
N VAL A 46 2.23 -15.58 14.13
CA VAL A 46 1.21 -14.57 13.80
C VAL A 46 1.31 -14.07 12.35
N GLY A 47 2.36 -14.47 11.63
CA GLY A 47 2.58 -14.09 10.23
C GLY A 47 3.50 -15.08 9.52
N ILE A 48 3.90 -14.79 8.27
CA ILE A 48 4.78 -15.66 7.47
C ILE A 48 6.07 -15.96 8.20
N ARG A 49 6.71 -14.94 8.74
CA ARG A 49 7.99 -15.02 9.47
C ARG A 49 7.88 -14.52 10.91
N ARG A 50 6.71 -14.06 11.35
CA ARG A 50 6.55 -13.38 12.63
C ARG A 50 5.98 -14.28 13.70
N TRP A 51 6.63 -14.25 14.85
CA TRP A 51 6.26 -14.98 16.04
C TRP A 51 6.11 -14.01 17.20
N ARG A 52 5.18 -14.33 18.09
CA ARG A 52 4.83 -13.47 19.22
C ARG A 52 4.55 -14.28 20.47
N VAL A 53 4.96 -13.75 21.63
CA VAL A 53 4.52 -14.24 22.94
C VAL A 53 4.35 -13.06 23.90
N ASP A 54 3.30 -13.13 24.70
CA ASP A 54 3.03 -12.17 25.77
C ASP A 54 3.44 -12.83 27.09
N VAL A 55 4.29 -12.17 27.88
CA VAL A 55 4.68 -12.59 29.21
C VAL A 55 4.22 -11.57 30.24
N ASP A 56 3.93 -12.02 31.47
CA ASP A 56 3.52 -11.12 32.54
C ASP A 56 4.67 -10.19 32.94
N TYR A 57 4.48 -8.88 32.76
CA TYR A 57 5.50 -7.88 33.05
C TYR A 57 5.86 -7.80 34.55
N GLY A 58 4.88 -8.07 35.44
CA GLY A 58 5.06 -8.05 36.88
C GLY A 58 5.98 -9.16 37.39
N SER A 59 6.02 -10.31 36.69
CA SER A 59 6.84 -11.46 37.05
C SER A 59 8.29 -11.39 36.57
N LEU A 60 8.63 -10.40 35.73
CA LEU A 60 9.99 -10.21 35.21
C LEU A 60 10.84 -9.38 36.18
N PRO A 61 12.15 -9.67 36.32
CA PRO A 61 13.08 -8.80 37.04
C PRO A 61 13.32 -7.46 36.30
N ASP A 62 13.90 -6.49 36.99
CA ASP A 62 14.19 -5.16 36.41
C ASP A 62 15.17 -5.20 35.22
N SER A 63 16.04 -6.21 35.21
CA SER A 63 16.92 -6.50 34.08
C SER A 63 17.13 -8.00 34.00
N PHE A 64 17.15 -8.54 32.78
CA PHE A 64 17.38 -9.95 32.53
C PHE A 64 18.03 -10.18 31.15
N GLU A 65 18.71 -11.30 31.02
CA GLU A 65 19.26 -11.78 29.76
C GLU A 65 18.34 -12.81 29.12
N PHE A 66 18.29 -12.82 27.79
CA PHE A 66 17.51 -13.80 27.04
C PHE A 66 18.05 -14.01 25.63
N LYS A 67 17.59 -15.10 25.00
CA LYS A 67 17.80 -15.42 23.58
C LYS A 67 16.51 -15.96 22.95
N PHE A 68 16.42 -15.84 21.65
CA PHE A 68 15.47 -16.60 20.87
C PHE A 68 16.08 -17.93 20.44
N VAL A 69 15.25 -18.95 20.32
CA VAL A 69 15.67 -20.32 19.99
C VAL A 69 14.68 -20.97 19.02
N VAL A 70 15.17 -21.88 18.19
CA VAL A 70 14.35 -22.80 17.40
C VAL A 70 14.32 -24.12 18.14
N PHE A 71 13.14 -24.66 18.43
CA PHE A 71 13.00 -25.88 19.22
C PHE A 71 11.88 -26.79 18.71
N ASP A 72 11.94 -28.06 19.06
CA ASP A 72 10.90 -29.05 18.80
C ASP A 72 9.82 -28.93 19.89
N PRO A 73 8.59 -28.51 19.58
CA PRO A 73 7.54 -28.35 20.59
C PRO A 73 7.08 -29.69 21.21
N SER A 74 7.38 -30.83 20.60
CA SER A 74 7.01 -32.15 21.13
C SER A 74 7.97 -32.67 22.20
N THR A 75 9.24 -32.22 22.15
CA THR A 75 10.30 -32.70 23.04
C THR A 75 10.93 -31.58 23.88
N SER A 76 10.60 -30.32 23.61
CA SER A 76 11.27 -29.10 24.12
C SER A 76 12.77 -29.03 23.79
N HIS A 77 13.27 -29.90 22.89
CA HIS A 77 14.68 -29.88 22.50
C HIS A 77 15.00 -28.64 21.66
N ILE A 78 16.00 -27.88 22.08
CA ILE A 78 16.48 -26.69 21.35
C ILE A 78 17.39 -27.16 20.21
N ASN A 79 16.95 -26.92 18.97
CA ASN A 79 17.67 -27.31 17.76
C ASN A 79 18.66 -26.21 17.33
N LEU A 80 18.33 -24.94 17.59
CA LEU A 80 19.15 -23.81 17.20
C LEU A 80 19.03 -22.67 18.21
N TRP A 81 20.15 -22.16 18.64
CA TRP A 81 20.27 -20.92 19.40
C TRP A 81 20.56 -19.76 18.45
N GLU A 82 20.00 -18.57 18.72
CA GLU A 82 20.43 -17.39 17.96
C GLU A 82 21.92 -17.07 18.23
N ASP A 83 22.60 -16.54 17.22
CA ASP A 83 24.02 -16.20 17.26
C ASP A 83 24.31 -14.97 18.15
N GLY A 84 25.61 -14.79 18.48
CA GLY A 84 26.10 -13.63 19.23
C GLY A 84 25.78 -13.67 20.71
N ASP A 85 25.95 -12.53 21.39
CA ASP A 85 25.74 -12.40 22.82
C ASP A 85 24.27 -12.48 23.22
N ASN A 86 24.00 -12.75 24.50
CA ASN A 86 22.67 -12.69 25.05
C ASN A 86 22.08 -11.30 24.88
N ARG A 87 20.79 -11.24 24.58
CA ARG A 87 20.04 -9.99 24.60
C ARG A 87 19.76 -9.58 26.04
N ILE A 88 19.79 -8.30 26.29
CA ILE A 88 19.49 -7.74 27.61
C ILE A 88 18.21 -6.91 27.49
N PHE A 89 17.26 -7.14 28.38
CA PHE A 89 16.12 -6.27 28.59
C PHE A 89 16.25 -5.53 29.90
N SER A 90 15.95 -4.23 29.91
CA SER A 90 15.93 -3.41 31.13
C SER A 90 14.64 -2.60 31.19
N LYS A 91 13.88 -2.76 32.27
CA LYS A 91 12.64 -2.02 32.50
C LYS A 91 12.81 -0.50 32.45
N ARG A 92 13.99 0.00 32.81
CA ARG A 92 14.28 1.45 32.82
C ARG A 92 14.55 2.06 31.45
N SER A 93 15.10 1.29 30.50
CA SER A 93 15.46 1.79 29.17
C SER A 93 14.42 1.42 28.09
N ASP A 94 13.70 0.30 28.27
CA ASP A 94 12.88 -0.32 27.24
C ASP A 94 11.35 -0.18 27.53
N GLU A 95 10.98 0.60 28.51
CA GLU A 95 9.61 0.74 29.01
C GLU A 95 8.60 1.37 28.05
N ALA A 96 9.05 2.03 27.00
CA ALA A 96 8.18 2.95 26.24
C ALA A 96 7.01 2.28 25.49
N SER A 97 7.10 0.99 25.14
CA SER A 97 6.08 0.33 24.31
C SER A 97 5.47 -0.95 24.88
N GLY A 98 6.07 -1.55 25.91
CA GLY A 98 5.67 -2.90 26.38
C GLY A 98 5.93 -4.00 25.34
N ARG A 99 6.75 -3.72 24.30
CA ARG A 99 7.03 -4.61 23.18
C ARG A 99 8.53 -4.65 22.89
N TYR A 100 9.04 -5.86 22.70
CA TYR A 100 10.41 -6.11 22.26
C TYR A 100 10.40 -6.76 20.89
N LYS A 101 10.79 -5.99 19.86
CA LYS A 101 10.84 -6.48 18.48
C LYS A 101 12.28 -6.77 18.08
N ALA A 102 12.50 -7.90 17.40
CA ALA A 102 13.82 -8.29 16.93
C ALA A 102 13.76 -9.13 15.66
N VAL A 103 14.91 -9.27 15.01
CA VAL A 103 15.17 -10.27 13.98
C VAL A 103 16.06 -11.34 14.58
N PHE A 104 15.81 -12.61 14.27
CA PHE A 104 16.61 -13.74 14.75
C PHE A 104 18.05 -13.61 14.19
N ARG A 105 19.02 -13.79 15.05
CA ARG A 105 20.44 -13.79 14.67
C ARG A 105 20.86 -15.21 14.34
N GLY A 106 21.12 -15.50 13.08
CA GLY A 106 21.52 -16.84 12.65
C GLY A 106 21.33 -17.04 11.16
N THR A 107 21.51 -18.26 10.70
CA THR A 107 21.35 -18.63 9.30
C THR A 107 19.92 -18.46 8.86
N LEU A 108 19.69 -17.60 7.87
CA LEU A 108 18.41 -17.31 7.27
C LEU A 108 18.36 -18.04 5.92
N ASP A 109 17.78 -19.24 5.89
CA ASP A 109 17.77 -20.10 4.69
C ASP A 109 16.38 -20.32 4.09
N TRP A 110 15.36 -19.56 4.57
CA TRP A 110 14.02 -19.70 4.00
C TRP A 110 13.89 -18.90 2.71
N HIS A 111 13.48 -19.60 1.64
CA HIS A 111 13.13 -19.01 0.35
C HIS A 111 11.72 -19.47 -0.04
N GLY A 112 10.83 -18.51 -0.31
CA GLY A 112 9.47 -18.78 -0.77
C GLY A 112 9.31 -18.41 -2.23
N ALA A 113 8.88 -19.35 -3.07
CA ALA A 113 8.44 -19.05 -4.42
C ALA A 113 6.94 -18.70 -4.45
N GLY A 114 6.53 -17.90 -5.42
CA GLY A 114 5.13 -17.54 -5.58
C GLY A 114 4.83 -16.91 -6.93
N VAL A 115 3.57 -16.53 -7.12
CA VAL A 115 3.09 -15.82 -8.31
C VAL A 115 2.52 -14.47 -7.95
N ALA A 116 2.75 -13.49 -8.81
CA ALA A 116 2.07 -12.20 -8.77
C ALA A 116 1.02 -12.17 -9.90
N VAL A 117 -0.26 -12.06 -9.52
CA VAL A 117 -1.37 -12.12 -10.47
C VAL A 117 -2.52 -11.21 -10.03
N PRO A 118 -3.06 -10.35 -10.90
CA PRO A 118 -4.26 -9.59 -10.60
C PRO A 118 -5.47 -10.51 -10.48
N VAL A 119 -6.32 -10.31 -9.47
CA VAL A 119 -7.55 -11.13 -9.32
C VAL A 119 -8.41 -11.07 -10.57
N PHE A 120 -8.57 -9.90 -11.19
CA PHE A 120 -9.39 -9.74 -12.40
C PHE A 120 -8.95 -10.60 -13.59
N SER A 121 -7.69 -11.07 -13.60
CA SER A 121 -7.15 -11.92 -14.68
C SER A 121 -7.37 -13.42 -14.45
N LEU A 122 -7.84 -13.83 -13.26
CA LEU A 122 -8.13 -15.23 -12.93
C LEU A 122 -9.47 -15.66 -13.55
N ARG A 123 -9.43 -15.99 -14.84
CA ARG A 123 -10.65 -16.36 -15.57
C ARG A 123 -10.88 -17.87 -15.55
N ARG A 124 -12.08 -18.24 -15.13
CA ARG A 124 -12.57 -19.63 -15.17
C ARG A 124 -13.63 -19.84 -16.25
N ARG A 125 -13.87 -21.07 -16.64
CA ARG A 125 -14.99 -21.41 -17.53
C ARG A 125 -16.32 -21.11 -16.84
N ASN A 126 -17.28 -20.57 -17.59
CA ASN A 126 -18.58 -20.15 -17.08
C ASN A 126 -18.45 -19.09 -15.97
N GLY A 127 -17.48 -18.18 -16.10
CA GLY A 127 -17.29 -17.03 -15.22
C GLY A 127 -18.23 -15.88 -15.55
N TRP A 128 -17.93 -14.73 -14.98
CA TRP A 128 -18.62 -13.46 -15.23
C TRP A 128 -17.80 -12.48 -16.09
N GLY A 129 -16.88 -13.01 -16.90
CA GLY A 129 -15.98 -12.20 -17.73
C GLY A 129 -14.81 -11.57 -16.97
N VAL A 130 -14.64 -11.88 -15.67
CA VAL A 130 -13.60 -11.36 -14.78
C VAL A 130 -13.26 -12.41 -13.73
N GLY A 131 -12.05 -12.37 -13.17
CA GLY A 131 -11.69 -13.18 -12.00
C GLY A 131 -12.33 -12.66 -10.72
N GLU A 132 -12.66 -13.57 -9.82
CA GLU A 132 -13.39 -13.33 -8.58
C GLU A 132 -12.59 -13.82 -7.36
N PHE A 133 -12.94 -13.39 -6.15
CA PHE A 133 -12.20 -13.82 -4.94
C PHE A 133 -12.22 -15.34 -4.74
N THR A 134 -13.28 -16.02 -5.14
CA THR A 134 -13.37 -17.48 -5.06
C THR A 134 -12.40 -18.20 -6.00
N ASP A 135 -11.92 -17.55 -7.06
CA ASP A 135 -10.96 -18.12 -8.01
C ASP A 135 -9.56 -18.23 -7.41
N LEU A 136 -9.28 -17.51 -6.33
CA LEU A 136 -8.05 -17.66 -5.55
C LEU A 136 -7.90 -19.07 -4.97
N CYS A 137 -9.02 -19.78 -4.69
CA CYS A 137 -8.95 -21.16 -4.22
C CYS A 137 -8.40 -22.10 -5.31
N LEU A 138 -8.84 -21.94 -6.56
CA LEU A 138 -8.32 -22.72 -7.68
C LEU A 138 -6.84 -22.43 -7.96
N LEU A 139 -6.44 -21.17 -7.79
CA LEU A 139 -5.04 -20.78 -7.91
C LEU A 139 -4.20 -21.37 -6.76
N ALA A 140 -4.77 -21.45 -5.56
CA ALA A 140 -4.10 -22.09 -4.42
C ALA A 140 -3.85 -23.60 -4.67
N ASP A 141 -4.81 -24.32 -5.24
CA ASP A 141 -4.63 -25.72 -5.64
C ASP A 141 -3.46 -25.90 -6.62
N TRP A 142 -3.38 -25.00 -7.61
CA TRP A 142 -2.26 -24.98 -8.53
C TRP A 142 -0.94 -24.65 -7.83
N CYS A 143 -0.92 -23.69 -6.90
CA CYS A 143 0.27 -23.36 -6.11
C CYS A 143 0.74 -24.55 -5.29
N VAL A 144 -0.17 -25.30 -4.64
CA VAL A 144 0.17 -26.53 -3.92
C VAL A 144 0.82 -27.55 -4.84
N ALA A 145 0.21 -27.79 -6.02
CA ALA A 145 0.72 -28.75 -7.00
C ALA A 145 2.09 -28.38 -7.57
N THR A 146 2.43 -27.10 -7.57
CA THR A 146 3.70 -26.54 -8.10
C THR A 146 4.67 -26.12 -6.98
N HIS A 147 4.40 -26.48 -5.73
CA HIS A 147 5.22 -26.17 -4.54
C HIS A 147 5.45 -24.68 -4.30
N GLN A 148 4.53 -23.83 -4.74
CA GLN A 148 4.58 -22.39 -4.45
C GLN A 148 3.91 -22.11 -3.10
N LYS A 149 4.33 -21.02 -2.46
CA LYS A 149 3.90 -20.65 -1.11
C LYS A 149 3.22 -19.29 -1.03
N ILE A 150 3.35 -18.44 -2.06
CA ILE A 150 2.89 -17.06 -2.02
C ILE A 150 2.05 -16.74 -3.26
N ILE A 151 0.89 -16.13 -3.05
CA ILE A 151 0.11 -15.48 -4.08
C ILE A 151 0.13 -13.98 -3.78
N GLN A 152 0.68 -13.17 -4.68
CA GLN A 152 0.61 -11.72 -4.61
C GLN A 152 -0.49 -11.23 -5.56
N ILE A 153 -1.38 -10.37 -5.07
CA ILE A 153 -2.44 -9.73 -5.85
C ILE A 153 -2.25 -8.21 -5.88
N LEU A 154 -2.83 -7.56 -6.88
CA LEU A 154 -2.94 -6.10 -6.95
C LEU A 154 -3.99 -5.58 -5.98
N PRO A 155 -4.08 -4.24 -5.74
CA PRO A 155 -5.10 -3.67 -4.87
C PRO A 155 -6.50 -4.12 -5.26
N VAL A 156 -7.32 -4.46 -4.27
CA VAL A 156 -8.68 -4.98 -4.46
C VAL A 156 -9.76 -4.05 -3.95
N ASN A 157 -9.37 -2.84 -3.56
CA ASN A 157 -10.30 -1.82 -3.09
C ASN A 157 -11.23 -1.32 -4.19
N ASP A 158 -12.38 -0.77 -3.79
CA ASP A 158 -13.32 -0.11 -4.71
C ASP A 158 -12.66 1.11 -5.38
N THR A 159 -12.80 1.19 -6.71
CA THR A 159 -12.26 2.25 -7.55
C THR A 159 -13.34 2.99 -8.36
N ASN A 160 -14.61 2.63 -8.14
CA ASN A 160 -15.73 3.08 -8.96
C ASN A 160 -16.15 4.52 -8.62
N ILE A 161 -15.79 5.46 -9.45
CA ILE A 161 -16.05 6.90 -9.27
C ILE A 161 -16.56 7.58 -10.54
N SER A 162 -16.03 7.20 -11.71
CA SER A 162 -16.34 7.78 -13.01
C SER A 162 -17.47 7.04 -13.72
N PHE A 163 -17.77 5.80 -13.30
CA PHE A 163 -18.73 4.87 -13.90
C PHE A 163 -18.39 4.47 -15.33
N ASP A 164 -17.11 4.48 -15.67
CA ASP A 164 -16.55 4.10 -16.97
C ASP A 164 -15.31 3.20 -16.81
N ASP A 165 -14.68 2.81 -17.94
CA ASP A 165 -13.54 1.90 -17.94
C ASP A 165 -12.26 2.49 -17.29
N THR A 166 -12.19 3.80 -17.03
CA THR A 166 -11.09 4.42 -16.29
C THR A 166 -11.06 4.00 -14.82
N ASP A 167 -12.19 3.50 -14.29
CA ASP A 167 -12.30 2.94 -12.94
C ASP A 167 -11.63 1.57 -12.79
N SER A 168 -11.16 0.96 -13.89
CA SER A 168 -10.42 -0.31 -13.86
C SER A 168 -9.02 -0.20 -13.23
N TYR A 169 -8.49 1.02 -13.02
CA TYR A 169 -7.16 1.26 -12.46
C TYR A 169 -7.14 1.01 -10.94
N PRO A 170 -6.46 -0.05 -10.45
CA PRO A 170 -6.61 -0.52 -9.08
C PRO A 170 -5.97 0.39 -8.01
N TYR A 171 -5.06 1.28 -8.41
CA TYR A 171 -4.35 2.16 -7.48
C TYR A 171 -5.10 3.45 -7.14
N ARG A 172 -6.24 3.73 -7.82
CA ARG A 172 -7.08 4.90 -7.52
C ARG A 172 -8.28 4.52 -6.66
N SER A 173 -8.03 4.08 -5.44
CA SER A 173 -9.08 3.63 -4.52
C SER A 173 -10.03 4.76 -4.12
N VAL A 174 -11.33 4.44 -4.09
CA VAL A 174 -12.41 5.29 -3.57
C VAL A 174 -12.50 5.18 -2.06
N SER A 175 -12.07 4.05 -1.50
CA SER A 175 -12.01 3.80 -0.06
C SER A 175 -10.83 2.90 0.27
N ILE A 176 -10.15 3.20 1.38
CA ILE A 176 -9.08 2.32 1.89
C ILE A 176 -9.59 1.02 2.49
N TYR A 177 -10.90 0.87 2.66
CA TYR A 177 -11.55 -0.29 3.29
C TYR A 177 -12.41 -1.09 2.33
N ALA A 178 -13.29 -0.42 1.59
CA ALA A 178 -14.29 -1.09 0.76
C ALA A 178 -13.65 -1.90 -0.38
N LEU A 179 -14.15 -3.11 -0.60
CA LEU A 179 -13.72 -3.98 -1.67
C LEU A 179 -14.48 -3.69 -2.97
N ASN A 180 -13.83 -3.86 -4.11
CA ASN A 180 -14.41 -3.60 -5.43
C ASN A 180 -15.50 -4.65 -5.75
N PRO A 181 -16.74 -4.22 -6.03
CA PRO A 181 -17.85 -5.12 -6.35
C PRO A 181 -17.61 -6.05 -7.53
N ILE A 182 -16.67 -5.73 -8.40
CA ILE A 182 -16.34 -6.55 -9.56
C ILE A 182 -15.86 -7.96 -9.18
N TYR A 183 -15.26 -8.13 -8.00
CA TYR A 183 -14.69 -9.39 -7.53
C TYR A 183 -15.66 -10.33 -6.84
N VAL A 184 -16.92 -9.92 -6.67
CA VAL A 184 -17.93 -10.77 -6.02
C VAL A 184 -18.31 -11.96 -6.91
N ASN A 185 -18.39 -13.14 -6.32
CA ASN A 185 -18.97 -14.32 -6.97
C ASN A 185 -20.48 -14.35 -6.67
N ILE A 186 -21.27 -14.09 -7.69
CA ILE A 186 -22.73 -14.01 -7.57
C ILE A 186 -23.34 -15.38 -7.29
N ASP A 187 -22.80 -16.44 -7.91
CA ASP A 187 -23.31 -17.81 -7.78
C ASP A 187 -23.27 -18.32 -6.31
N LYS A 188 -22.50 -17.66 -5.44
CA LYS A 188 -22.38 -17.95 -4.01
C LYS A 188 -23.33 -17.13 -3.12
N ILE A 189 -24.17 -16.25 -3.69
CA ILE A 189 -25.07 -15.39 -2.94
C ILE A 189 -26.50 -15.91 -2.96
N GLY A 190 -26.96 -16.39 -4.11
CA GLY A 190 -28.31 -16.91 -4.28
C GLY A 190 -28.69 -17.04 -5.76
N GLU A 191 -29.91 -17.46 -6.00
CA GLU A 191 -30.47 -17.64 -7.33
C GLU A 191 -31.58 -16.61 -7.58
N ILE A 192 -31.64 -16.06 -8.80
CA ILE A 192 -32.70 -15.17 -9.25
C ILE A 192 -33.96 -15.99 -9.49
N LYS A 193 -35.06 -15.60 -8.86
CA LYS A 193 -36.37 -16.27 -8.97
C LYS A 193 -37.11 -15.88 -10.26
N ASP A 194 -36.94 -14.65 -10.73
CA ASP A 194 -37.52 -14.18 -12.00
C ASP A 194 -36.82 -14.83 -13.18
N THR A 195 -37.50 -15.78 -13.84
CA THR A 195 -36.93 -16.57 -14.96
C THR A 195 -36.67 -15.76 -16.21
N ASN A 196 -37.31 -14.62 -16.43
CA ASN A 196 -37.05 -13.74 -17.57
C ASN A 196 -35.77 -12.93 -17.32
N LEU A 197 -35.66 -12.29 -16.16
CA LEU A 197 -34.44 -11.59 -15.74
C LEU A 197 -33.23 -12.55 -15.69
N LEU A 198 -33.42 -13.75 -15.17
CA LEU A 198 -32.35 -14.76 -15.13
C LEU A 198 -31.83 -15.06 -16.54
N ARG A 199 -32.72 -15.22 -17.55
CA ARG A 199 -32.30 -15.45 -18.92
C ARG A 199 -31.52 -14.26 -19.51
N GLU A 200 -31.96 -13.04 -19.26
CA GLU A 200 -31.29 -11.82 -19.73
C GLU A 200 -29.88 -11.71 -19.11
N PHE A 201 -29.78 -11.90 -17.81
CA PHE A 201 -28.49 -11.87 -17.10
C PHE A 201 -27.54 -12.98 -17.56
N GLU A 202 -28.03 -14.19 -17.77
CA GLU A 202 -27.25 -15.31 -18.27
C GLU A 202 -26.76 -15.11 -19.71
N GLN A 203 -27.58 -14.49 -20.57
CA GLN A 203 -27.16 -14.14 -21.91
C GLN A 203 -26.02 -13.12 -21.90
N GLU A 204 -26.14 -12.08 -21.09
CA GLU A 204 -25.13 -11.03 -20.97
C GLU A 204 -23.86 -11.55 -20.29
N ARG A 205 -23.99 -12.40 -19.26
CA ARG A 205 -22.86 -13.08 -18.63
C ARG A 205 -22.04 -13.85 -19.64
N ARG A 206 -22.68 -14.66 -20.50
CA ARG A 206 -22.00 -15.45 -21.55
C ARG A 206 -21.29 -14.53 -22.54
N ARG A 207 -21.95 -13.45 -22.98
CA ARG A 207 -21.36 -12.46 -23.89
C ARG A 207 -20.07 -11.88 -23.32
N LEU A 208 -20.07 -11.55 -22.04
CA LEU A 208 -18.91 -10.96 -21.34
C LEU A 208 -17.81 -12.01 -21.07
N ASP A 209 -18.18 -13.24 -20.74
CA ASP A 209 -17.23 -14.32 -20.48
C ASP A 209 -16.48 -14.79 -21.75
N GLU A 210 -17.06 -14.63 -22.91
CA GLU A 210 -16.44 -14.93 -24.22
C GLU A 210 -15.43 -13.86 -24.69
N GLN A 211 -15.40 -12.67 -24.07
CA GLN A 211 -14.48 -11.61 -24.44
C GLN A 211 -13.03 -11.96 -24.07
N HIS A 212 -12.07 -11.63 -24.94
CA HIS A 212 -10.64 -11.82 -24.66
C HIS A 212 -10.11 -10.90 -23.55
N ARG A 213 -10.71 -9.72 -23.38
CA ARG A 213 -10.36 -8.72 -22.37
C ARG A 213 -11.54 -8.47 -21.46
N VAL A 214 -11.26 -8.17 -20.19
CA VAL A 214 -12.29 -7.74 -19.24
C VAL A 214 -12.95 -6.45 -19.73
N GLN A 215 -14.26 -6.50 -19.90
CA GLN A 215 -15.09 -5.32 -20.18
C GLN A 215 -15.54 -4.74 -18.83
N TYR A 216 -14.67 -3.93 -18.21
CA TYR A 216 -14.79 -3.56 -16.80
C TYR A 216 -16.16 -2.97 -16.45
N SER A 217 -16.56 -1.91 -17.14
CA SER A 217 -17.83 -1.20 -16.88
C SER A 217 -19.05 -2.08 -17.11
N ASP A 218 -19.04 -2.91 -18.17
CA ASP A 218 -20.16 -3.79 -18.50
C ASP A 218 -20.28 -4.91 -17.46
N VAL A 219 -19.18 -5.54 -17.07
CA VAL A 219 -19.16 -6.57 -16.02
C VAL A 219 -19.67 -6.01 -14.70
N LEU A 220 -19.17 -4.85 -14.29
CA LEU A 220 -19.57 -4.21 -13.04
C LEU A 220 -21.07 -3.85 -13.04
N ARG A 221 -21.56 -3.27 -14.13
CA ARG A 221 -22.98 -2.91 -14.31
C ARG A 221 -23.87 -4.14 -14.22
N LEU A 222 -23.48 -5.23 -14.90
CA LEU A 222 -24.23 -6.49 -14.83
C LEU A 222 -24.24 -7.03 -13.41
N LYS A 223 -23.09 -7.15 -12.77
CA LYS A 223 -23.00 -7.68 -11.39
C LYS A 223 -23.81 -6.85 -10.40
N LEU A 224 -23.73 -5.52 -10.45
CA LEU A 224 -24.54 -4.65 -9.58
C LEU A 224 -26.03 -4.79 -9.84
N SER A 225 -26.46 -4.99 -11.11
CA SER A 225 -27.85 -5.21 -11.45
C SER A 225 -28.36 -6.53 -10.88
N VAL A 226 -27.60 -7.61 -11.01
CA VAL A 226 -27.93 -8.92 -10.42
C VAL A 226 -27.95 -8.86 -8.89
N LEU A 227 -26.96 -8.20 -8.27
CA LEU A 227 -26.91 -8.01 -6.82
C LEU A 227 -28.13 -7.22 -6.29
N ARG A 228 -28.57 -6.18 -7.02
CA ARG A 228 -29.79 -5.43 -6.67
C ARG A 228 -31.04 -6.31 -6.73
N GLN A 229 -31.12 -7.19 -7.73
CA GLN A 229 -32.25 -8.13 -7.85
C GLN A 229 -32.24 -9.17 -6.71
N LEU A 230 -31.08 -9.78 -6.43
CA LEU A 230 -30.93 -10.73 -5.32
C LEU A 230 -31.27 -10.10 -3.97
N TYR A 231 -30.80 -8.88 -3.73
CA TYR A 231 -31.14 -8.13 -2.51
C TYR A 231 -32.64 -7.88 -2.38
N ARG A 232 -33.33 -7.44 -3.47
CA ARG A 232 -34.77 -7.22 -3.48
C ARG A 232 -35.56 -8.51 -3.21
N GLU A 233 -35.14 -9.63 -3.80
CA GLU A 233 -35.81 -10.92 -3.61
C GLU A 233 -35.64 -11.45 -2.17
N GLN A 234 -34.42 -11.32 -1.61
CA GLN A 234 -34.19 -11.68 -0.21
C GLN A 234 -34.95 -10.77 0.76
N ARG A 235 -35.06 -9.48 0.43
CA ARG A 235 -35.83 -8.52 1.23
C ARG A 235 -37.36 -8.76 1.18
N ALA A 236 -37.88 -9.25 0.06
CA ALA A 236 -39.28 -9.58 -0.09
C ALA A 236 -39.70 -10.82 0.72
N ASP A 237 -38.76 -11.68 1.10
CA ASP A 237 -39.00 -12.85 1.95
C ASP A 237 -38.73 -12.46 3.42
N ALA A 238 -39.80 -12.34 4.22
CA ALA A 238 -39.70 -11.83 5.59
C ALA A 238 -38.74 -12.63 6.50
N ALA A 239 -38.68 -13.96 6.34
CA ALA A 239 -37.78 -14.80 7.16
C ALA A 239 -36.31 -14.67 6.77
N LEU A 240 -36.04 -14.61 5.46
CA LEU A 240 -34.69 -14.36 4.94
C LEU A 240 -34.26 -12.95 5.29
N TYR A 241 -35.12 -11.95 5.14
CA TYR A 241 -34.78 -10.56 5.42
C TYR A 241 -34.46 -10.30 6.90
N ASP A 242 -35.22 -10.89 7.84
CA ASP A 242 -34.93 -10.73 9.26
C ASP A 242 -33.52 -11.27 9.61
N THR A 243 -33.14 -12.38 9.01
CA THR A 243 -31.78 -12.96 9.18
C THR A 243 -30.71 -12.10 8.51
N LEU A 244 -30.97 -11.64 7.27
CA LEU A 244 -30.08 -10.76 6.53
C LEU A 244 -29.83 -9.46 7.30
N ARG A 245 -30.91 -8.79 7.73
CA ARG A 245 -30.84 -7.53 8.47
C ARG A 245 -30.00 -7.62 9.74
N ARG A 246 -30.17 -8.68 10.54
CA ARG A 246 -29.35 -8.91 11.74
C ARG A 246 -27.87 -9.09 11.37
N THR A 247 -27.59 -9.80 10.29
CA THR A 247 -26.24 -10.03 9.79
C THR A 247 -25.60 -8.74 9.33
N LEU A 248 -26.29 -7.93 8.52
CA LEU A 248 -25.80 -6.66 8.03
C LEU A 248 -25.60 -5.64 9.15
N PHE A 249 -26.50 -5.59 10.12
CA PHE A 249 -26.34 -4.77 11.32
C PHE A 249 -25.09 -5.16 12.11
N SER A 250 -24.89 -6.46 12.36
CA SER A 250 -23.68 -6.95 13.04
C SER A 250 -22.39 -6.66 12.24
N PHE A 251 -22.47 -6.68 10.92
CA PHE A 251 -21.33 -6.34 10.06
C PHE A 251 -21.02 -4.84 10.12
N GLU A 252 -22.02 -3.99 10.05
CA GLU A 252 -21.88 -2.52 10.16
C GLU A 252 -21.29 -2.12 11.52
N GLN A 253 -21.81 -2.68 12.63
CA GLN A 253 -21.32 -2.36 13.98
C GLN A 253 -19.82 -2.66 14.18
N ARG A 254 -19.29 -3.63 13.45
CA ARG A 254 -17.87 -3.99 13.48
C ARG A 254 -17.02 -3.21 12.47
N ASN A 255 -17.64 -2.46 11.57
CA ASN A 255 -17.00 -1.78 10.45
C ASN A 255 -17.49 -0.34 10.33
N GLY A 256 -17.04 0.54 11.24
CA GLY A 256 -17.50 1.94 11.30
C GLY A 256 -17.31 2.74 10.00
N TRP A 257 -16.41 2.30 9.12
CA TRP A 257 -16.19 2.86 7.79
C TRP A 257 -17.34 2.60 6.81
N LEU A 258 -18.17 1.58 7.08
CA LEU A 258 -19.18 1.09 6.14
C LEU A 258 -20.32 2.09 5.91
N LEU A 259 -20.80 2.74 6.96
CA LEU A 259 -21.88 3.74 6.88
C LEU A 259 -21.48 4.93 5.98
N PRO A 260 -20.37 5.65 6.22
CA PRO A 260 -19.99 6.77 5.35
C PRO A 260 -19.71 6.32 3.92
N TYR A 261 -19.10 5.15 3.70
CA TYR A 261 -18.91 4.60 2.36
C TYR A 261 -20.24 4.35 1.65
N ALA A 262 -21.19 3.70 2.30
CA ALA A 262 -22.49 3.39 1.70
C ALA A 262 -23.27 4.66 1.35
N VAL A 263 -23.28 5.66 2.24
CA VAL A 263 -23.90 6.97 1.98
C VAL A 263 -23.22 7.68 0.81
N PHE A 264 -21.89 7.67 0.76
CA PHE A 264 -21.13 8.23 -0.37
C PHE A 264 -21.53 7.57 -1.70
N ARG A 265 -21.67 6.23 -1.73
CA ARG A 265 -22.11 5.50 -2.92
C ARG A 265 -23.54 5.86 -3.32
N CYS A 266 -24.44 5.96 -2.35
CA CYS A 266 -25.83 6.40 -2.61
C CYS A 266 -25.89 7.82 -3.18
N LEU A 267 -25.10 8.74 -2.65
CA LEU A 267 -25.01 10.11 -3.16
C LEU A 267 -24.43 10.13 -4.57
N ALA A 268 -23.40 9.34 -4.85
CA ALA A 268 -22.85 9.20 -6.19
C ALA A 268 -23.88 8.70 -7.21
N ASP A 269 -24.72 7.72 -6.81
CA ASP A 269 -25.85 7.23 -7.63
C ASP A 269 -26.93 8.33 -7.81
N ASP A 270 -27.30 9.03 -6.74
CA ASP A 270 -28.36 10.07 -6.77
C ASP A 270 -27.95 11.30 -7.60
N PHE A 271 -26.67 11.70 -7.53
CA PHE A 271 -26.13 12.82 -8.32
C PHE A 271 -25.63 12.40 -9.72
N GLY A 272 -25.56 11.10 -10.01
CA GLY A 272 -25.02 10.57 -11.26
C GLY A 272 -23.52 10.85 -11.49
N THR A 273 -22.78 11.17 -10.43
CA THR A 273 -21.34 11.45 -10.47
C THR A 273 -20.71 11.20 -9.10
N GLY A 274 -19.49 10.64 -9.12
CA GLY A 274 -18.67 10.52 -7.91
C GLY A 274 -17.90 11.79 -7.52
N ASN A 275 -18.02 12.86 -8.29
CA ASN A 275 -17.39 14.15 -7.96
C ASN A 275 -18.18 14.86 -6.85
N PHE A 276 -17.80 14.60 -5.61
CA PHE A 276 -18.48 15.17 -4.45
C PHE A 276 -18.40 16.71 -4.36
N TYR A 277 -17.42 17.36 -5.01
CA TYR A 277 -17.39 18.83 -5.10
C TYR A 277 -18.60 19.40 -5.87
N ALA A 278 -19.26 18.57 -6.70
CA ALA A 278 -20.47 18.95 -7.42
C ALA A 278 -21.78 18.60 -6.66
N TRP A 279 -21.72 18.05 -5.44
CA TRP A 279 -22.89 17.62 -4.68
C TRP A 279 -23.54 18.72 -3.81
N GLY A 280 -23.20 19.98 -4.02
CA GLY A 280 -23.76 21.11 -3.26
C GLY A 280 -23.51 20.97 -1.76
N ASP A 281 -24.55 20.90 -0.95
CA ASP A 281 -24.44 20.77 0.52
C ASP A 281 -23.76 19.47 0.99
N TRP A 282 -23.51 18.51 0.09
CA TRP A 282 -22.81 17.26 0.35
C TRP A 282 -21.34 17.28 -0.12
N ALA A 283 -20.84 18.44 -0.56
CA ALA A 283 -19.44 18.58 -0.96
C ALA A 283 -18.44 18.30 0.18
N SER A 284 -18.89 18.29 1.41
CA SER A 284 -18.14 17.87 2.60
C SER A 284 -18.96 16.89 3.43
N ALA A 285 -18.27 15.90 4.03
CA ALA A 285 -18.90 14.95 4.92
C ALA A 285 -19.27 15.61 6.26
N ASP A 286 -20.46 15.30 6.74
CA ASP A 286 -20.94 15.65 8.07
C ASP A 286 -21.61 14.43 8.69
N GLU A 287 -21.14 14.00 9.86
CA GLU A 287 -21.61 12.77 10.50
C GLU A 287 -23.11 12.79 10.78
N THR A 288 -23.65 13.91 11.22
CA THR A 288 -25.09 14.07 11.52
C THR A 288 -25.93 13.94 10.24
N LYS A 289 -25.48 14.59 9.16
CA LYS A 289 -26.13 14.48 7.84
C LYS A 289 -26.07 13.05 7.31
N ILE A 290 -24.91 12.39 7.42
CA ILE A 290 -24.71 10.99 6.99
C ILE A 290 -25.69 10.07 7.72
N ARG A 291 -25.79 10.16 9.04
CA ARG A 291 -26.72 9.35 9.84
C ARG A 291 -28.19 9.62 9.49
N ARG A 292 -28.55 10.88 9.28
CA ARG A 292 -29.90 11.25 8.85
C ARG A 292 -30.21 10.69 7.46
N TYR A 293 -29.31 10.86 6.49
CA TYR A 293 -29.50 10.30 5.15
C TYR A 293 -29.69 8.78 5.19
N ALA A 294 -28.90 8.08 5.99
CA ALA A 294 -29.01 6.63 6.13
C ALA A 294 -30.37 6.20 6.72
N THR A 295 -30.92 6.99 7.65
CA THR A 295 -32.26 6.73 8.20
C THR A 295 -33.34 6.95 7.13
N ASP A 296 -33.27 8.05 6.40
CA ASP A 296 -34.25 8.44 5.39
C ASP A 296 -34.18 7.54 4.12
N ASN A 297 -33.02 6.93 3.84
CA ASN A 297 -32.72 6.11 2.67
C ASN A 297 -32.22 4.71 3.02
N ALA A 298 -32.74 4.11 4.09
CA ALA A 298 -32.22 2.87 4.67
C ALA A 298 -32.07 1.72 3.66
N GLU A 299 -33.01 1.55 2.72
CA GLU A 299 -32.94 0.51 1.69
C GLU A 299 -31.76 0.66 0.74
N LYS A 300 -31.48 1.91 0.30
CA LYS A 300 -30.35 2.19 -0.59
C LYS A 300 -29.01 1.92 0.12
N VAL A 301 -28.90 2.36 1.37
CA VAL A 301 -27.69 2.20 2.20
C VAL A 301 -27.47 0.73 2.53
N GLU A 302 -28.52 0.00 2.92
CA GLU A 302 -28.44 -1.43 3.25
C GLU A 302 -28.01 -2.28 2.04
N PHE A 303 -28.37 -1.87 0.82
CA PHE A 303 -27.87 -2.53 -0.39
C PHE A 303 -26.33 -2.51 -0.48
N TYR A 304 -25.69 -1.39 -0.17
CA TYR A 304 -24.22 -1.32 -0.15
C TYR A 304 -23.61 -2.11 1.00
N TYR A 305 -24.31 -2.22 2.14
CA TYR A 305 -23.92 -3.14 3.21
C TYR A 305 -23.96 -4.59 2.73
N PHE A 306 -25.03 -4.97 2.03
CA PHE A 306 -25.18 -6.30 1.44
C PHE A 306 -24.03 -6.64 0.48
N VAL A 307 -23.71 -5.74 -0.43
CA VAL A 307 -22.60 -5.92 -1.39
C VAL A 307 -21.26 -6.14 -0.65
N GLN A 308 -20.91 -5.26 0.27
CA GLN A 308 -19.66 -5.34 1.01
C GLN A 308 -19.61 -6.58 1.93
N TYR A 309 -20.71 -6.93 2.57
CA TYR A 309 -20.78 -8.14 3.38
C TYR A 309 -20.42 -9.39 2.59
N HIS A 310 -20.98 -9.57 1.40
CA HIS A 310 -20.72 -10.73 0.55
C HIS A 310 -19.27 -10.73 0.03
N LEU A 311 -18.73 -9.59 -0.33
CA LEU A 311 -17.32 -9.44 -0.72
C LEU A 311 -16.37 -9.87 0.40
N PHE A 312 -16.57 -9.33 1.60
CA PHE A 312 -15.74 -9.67 2.77
C PHE A 312 -15.89 -11.13 3.18
N LYS A 313 -17.10 -11.68 3.13
CA LYS A 313 -17.34 -13.10 3.39
C LYS A 313 -16.52 -13.97 2.44
N GLN A 314 -16.66 -13.76 1.14
CA GLN A 314 -15.99 -14.54 0.10
C GLN A 314 -14.47 -14.37 0.15
N PHE A 315 -13.97 -13.16 0.39
CA PHE A 315 -12.54 -12.92 0.53
C PHE A 315 -11.94 -13.67 1.74
N ARG A 316 -12.61 -13.62 2.89
CA ARG A 316 -12.18 -14.33 4.11
C ARG A 316 -12.24 -15.84 3.95
N GLU A 317 -13.27 -16.36 3.26
CA GLU A 317 -13.37 -17.79 2.94
C GLU A 317 -12.20 -18.22 2.04
N ALA A 318 -11.90 -17.46 0.99
CA ALA A 318 -10.75 -17.70 0.12
C ALA A 318 -9.44 -17.65 0.91
N LYS A 319 -9.22 -16.60 1.72
CA LYS A 319 -8.02 -16.51 2.55
C LYS A 319 -7.88 -17.69 3.51
N SER A 320 -8.96 -18.10 4.17
CA SER A 320 -8.94 -19.27 5.06
C SER A 320 -8.57 -20.53 4.32
N TYR A 321 -9.07 -20.69 3.09
CA TYR A 321 -8.71 -21.80 2.21
C TYR A 321 -7.21 -21.81 1.88
N LEU A 322 -6.67 -20.66 1.47
CA LEU A 322 -5.25 -20.51 1.18
C LEU A 322 -4.39 -20.89 2.39
N ASN A 323 -4.72 -20.36 3.57
CA ASN A 323 -3.96 -20.60 4.79
C ASN A 323 -4.02 -22.07 5.22
N ALA A 324 -5.16 -22.75 5.05
CA ALA A 324 -5.29 -24.19 5.30
C ALA A 324 -4.39 -25.04 4.38
N HIS A 325 -4.00 -24.50 3.22
CA HIS A 325 -3.08 -25.13 2.27
C HIS A 325 -1.64 -24.61 2.36
N SER A 326 -1.31 -23.86 3.44
CA SER A 326 0.00 -23.22 3.65
C SER A 326 0.41 -22.29 2.49
N ILE A 327 -0.56 -21.62 1.88
CA ILE A 327 -0.36 -20.57 0.88
C ILE A 327 -0.62 -19.22 1.54
N TYR A 328 0.33 -18.31 1.44
CA TYR A 328 0.25 -16.97 1.99
C TYR A 328 -0.25 -15.97 0.96
N LEU A 329 -1.20 -15.14 1.34
CA LEU A 329 -1.74 -14.09 0.50
C LEU A 329 -1.02 -12.77 0.76
N LYS A 330 -0.36 -12.23 -0.28
CA LYS A 330 0.32 -10.93 -0.25
C LYS A 330 -0.53 -9.92 -1.00
N GLY A 331 -0.97 -8.89 -0.28
CA GLY A 331 -1.71 -7.74 -0.83
C GLY A 331 -0.82 -6.62 -1.32
N ASP A 332 -1.45 -5.57 -1.81
CA ASP A 332 -0.80 -4.35 -2.28
C ASP A 332 -1.55 -3.12 -1.75
N ILE A 333 -0.84 -2.15 -1.19
CA ILE A 333 -1.39 -0.89 -0.70
C ILE A 333 -0.94 0.23 -1.62
N PRO A 334 -1.86 0.90 -2.35
CA PRO A 334 -1.55 2.12 -3.08
C PRO A 334 -0.94 3.19 -2.16
N VAL A 335 0.08 3.90 -2.64
CA VAL A 335 0.67 5.02 -1.88
C VAL A 335 -0.34 6.14 -1.66
N GLY A 336 -1.30 6.33 -2.56
CA GLY A 336 -2.33 7.36 -2.48
C GLY A 336 -3.75 6.83 -2.38
N VAL A 337 -4.70 7.74 -2.41
CA VAL A 337 -6.15 7.48 -2.57
C VAL A 337 -6.70 8.38 -3.66
N GLY A 338 -7.79 7.99 -4.29
CA GLY A 338 -8.45 8.84 -5.28
C GLY A 338 -8.78 10.22 -4.73
N ARG A 339 -8.55 11.27 -5.52
CA ARG A 339 -8.90 12.65 -5.14
C ARG A 339 -10.37 12.80 -4.78
N LEU A 340 -11.23 12.00 -5.40
CA LEU A 340 -12.67 11.95 -5.18
C LEU A 340 -13.06 10.75 -4.30
N SER A 341 -12.19 10.32 -3.39
CA SER A 341 -12.46 9.20 -2.48
C SER A 341 -13.30 9.60 -1.28
N VAL A 342 -13.89 8.60 -0.64
CA VAL A 342 -14.57 8.72 0.66
C VAL A 342 -13.60 9.25 1.72
N ASP A 343 -12.33 8.85 1.64
CA ASP A 343 -11.29 9.28 2.59
C ASP A 343 -11.03 10.78 2.50
N VAL A 344 -10.91 11.33 1.29
CA VAL A 344 -10.74 12.78 1.09
C VAL A 344 -12.02 13.54 1.47
N TRP A 345 -13.18 12.98 1.16
CA TRP A 345 -14.48 13.58 1.52
C TRP A 345 -14.67 13.67 3.05
N GLN A 346 -14.29 12.62 3.81
CA GLN A 346 -14.41 12.59 5.27
C GLN A 346 -13.30 13.36 6.00
N TYR A 347 -12.06 13.27 5.49
CA TYR A 347 -10.87 13.76 6.18
C TYR A 347 -10.03 14.71 5.30
N PRO A 348 -10.63 15.77 4.70
CA PRO A 348 -9.92 16.63 3.74
C PRO A 348 -8.65 17.27 4.36
N HIS A 349 -8.63 17.50 5.67
CA HIS A 349 -7.50 18.08 6.39
C HIS A 349 -6.25 17.17 6.44
N LEU A 350 -6.39 15.87 6.13
CA LEU A 350 -5.27 14.92 6.04
C LEU A 350 -4.58 14.92 4.67
N PHE A 351 -5.13 15.67 3.70
CA PHE A 351 -4.67 15.67 2.31
C PHE A 351 -4.41 17.09 1.80
N ASN A 352 -3.38 17.25 0.96
CA ASN A 352 -3.11 18.48 0.23
C ASN A 352 -3.87 18.41 -1.11
N THR A 353 -5.11 18.87 -1.14
CA THR A 353 -5.99 18.72 -2.30
C THR A 353 -5.68 19.71 -3.44
N ASP A 354 -4.82 20.70 -3.21
CA ASP A 354 -4.27 21.63 -4.19
C ASP A 354 -3.01 21.09 -4.88
N LYS A 355 -2.55 19.90 -4.51
CA LYS A 355 -1.37 19.23 -5.04
C LYS A 355 -1.71 17.84 -5.59
N GLN A 356 -0.77 17.28 -6.35
CA GLN A 356 -0.83 15.93 -6.92
C GLN A 356 0.48 15.22 -6.67
N ALA A 357 0.42 13.92 -6.36
CA ALA A 357 1.59 13.07 -6.30
C ALA A 357 1.99 12.59 -7.69
N GLY A 358 3.26 12.32 -7.86
CA GLY A 358 3.84 11.77 -9.08
C GLY A 358 5.26 11.27 -8.86
N ALA A 359 5.99 11.10 -9.96
CA ALA A 359 7.41 10.76 -9.98
C ALA A 359 8.18 11.73 -10.90
N PRO A 360 9.44 12.05 -10.57
CA PRO A 360 10.31 12.77 -11.50
C PRO A 360 10.63 11.89 -12.72
N PRO A 361 11.18 12.48 -13.81
CA PRO A 361 11.71 11.70 -14.93
C PRO A 361 12.68 10.60 -14.48
N ASP A 362 12.45 9.40 -14.98
CA ASP A 362 13.24 8.20 -14.72
C ASP A 362 13.24 7.27 -15.94
N ASP A 363 13.66 6.01 -15.76
CA ASP A 363 13.68 5.00 -16.83
C ASP A 363 12.27 4.58 -17.33
N PHE A 364 11.22 4.89 -16.56
CA PHE A 364 9.84 4.62 -16.95
C PHE A 364 9.21 5.74 -17.78
N SER A 365 9.63 6.99 -17.55
CA SER A 365 9.06 8.17 -18.21
C SER A 365 10.04 9.34 -18.27
N ASP A 366 10.42 9.74 -19.49
CA ASP A 366 11.25 10.94 -19.72
C ASP A 366 10.57 12.25 -19.29
N GLN A 367 9.25 12.25 -19.18
CA GLN A 367 8.43 13.41 -18.79
C GLN A 367 8.06 13.39 -17.30
N GLY A 368 8.51 12.37 -16.56
CA GLY A 368 7.98 12.07 -15.24
C GLY A 368 6.54 11.58 -15.30
N GLN A 369 5.97 11.35 -14.13
CA GLN A 369 4.60 10.84 -13.99
C GLN A 369 3.78 11.78 -13.11
N ASN A 370 2.53 11.99 -13.49
CA ASN A 370 1.52 12.63 -12.65
C ASN A 370 0.42 11.59 -12.35
N TRP A 371 0.33 11.16 -11.09
CA TRP A 371 -0.63 10.13 -10.68
C TRP A 371 -2.01 10.68 -10.33
N GLY A 372 -2.15 12.00 -10.19
CA GLY A 372 -3.43 12.70 -10.04
C GLY A 372 -4.08 12.63 -8.66
N PHE A 373 -3.56 11.85 -7.70
CA PHE A 373 -4.09 11.81 -6.34
C PHE A 373 -3.43 12.85 -5.42
N PRO A 374 -4.12 13.32 -4.36
CA PRO A 374 -3.60 14.34 -3.46
C PRO A 374 -2.42 13.81 -2.65
N THR A 375 -1.47 14.67 -2.30
CA THR A 375 -0.40 14.32 -1.35
C THR A 375 -0.90 14.36 0.09
N TYR A 376 -0.16 13.75 1.01
CA TYR A 376 -0.54 13.68 2.43
C TYR A 376 -0.08 14.92 3.20
N ASN A 377 -0.95 15.44 4.04
CA ASN A 377 -0.59 16.44 5.04
C ASN A 377 0.00 15.74 6.28
N TRP A 378 1.28 15.39 6.20
CA TRP A 378 1.99 14.67 7.25
C TRP A 378 2.01 15.43 8.59
N ALA A 379 2.00 16.76 8.56
CA ALA A 379 1.94 17.59 9.76
C ALA A 379 0.60 17.42 10.51
N ASN A 380 -0.51 17.31 9.79
CA ASN A 380 -1.80 17.03 10.41
C ASN A 380 -1.88 15.56 10.88
N MET A 381 -1.42 14.61 10.05
CA MET A 381 -1.42 13.18 10.41
C MET A 381 -0.57 12.87 11.65
N SER A 382 0.52 13.60 11.88
CA SER A 382 1.38 13.37 13.06
C SER A 382 0.72 13.76 14.38
N LYS A 383 -0.30 14.63 14.37
CA LYS A 383 -0.98 15.11 15.60
C LYS A 383 -1.71 14.00 16.37
N ASP A 384 -2.13 12.95 15.66
CA ASP A 384 -2.81 11.78 16.21
C ASP A 384 -2.01 10.48 16.03
N ALA A 385 -0.67 10.61 15.95
CA ALA A 385 0.24 9.48 15.71
C ALA A 385 -0.11 8.67 14.45
N TYR A 386 -0.41 9.37 13.37
CA TYR A 386 -0.74 8.78 12.05
C TYR A 386 -1.90 7.78 12.10
N SER A 387 -2.92 8.06 12.88
CA SER A 387 -4.03 7.13 13.17
C SER A 387 -4.70 6.61 11.90
N TRP A 388 -4.90 7.44 10.88
CA TRP A 388 -5.46 7.03 9.59
C TRP A 388 -4.63 5.92 8.91
N TRP A 389 -3.30 6.05 8.87
CA TRP A 389 -2.39 5.04 8.32
C TRP A 389 -2.35 3.77 9.18
N ARG A 390 -2.31 3.91 10.50
CA ARG A 390 -2.34 2.78 11.43
C ARG A 390 -3.62 1.97 11.27
N GLN A 391 -4.77 2.63 11.16
CA GLN A 391 -6.06 1.96 10.91
C GLN A 391 -6.07 1.24 9.56
N ARG A 392 -5.52 1.86 8.50
CA ARG A 392 -5.39 1.25 7.18
C ARG A 392 -4.58 -0.05 7.24
N PHE A 393 -3.40 -0.03 7.85
CA PHE A 393 -2.58 -1.23 8.00
C PHE A 393 -3.22 -2.28 8.91
N SER A 394 -3.78 -1.87 10.04
CA SER A 394 -4.51 -2.75 10.96
C SER A 394 -5.69 -3.46 10.27
N PHE A 395 -6.39 -2.76 9.38
CA PHE A 395 -7.44 -3.37 8.57
C PHE A 395 -6.86 -4.36 7.55
N MET A 396 -5.81 -3.99 6.82
CA MET A 396 -5.20 -4.85 5.81
C MET A 396 -4.65 -6.15 6.38
N GLN A 397 -4.12 -6.17 7.61
CA GLN A 397 -3.67 -7.43 8.23
C GLN A 397 -4.82 -8.40 8.54
N THR A 398 -6.07 -7.96 8.54
CA THR A 398 -7.23 -8.88 8.62
C THR A 398 -7.47 -9.63 7.31
N LEU A 399 -6.92 -9.14 6.22
CA LEU A 399 -7.10 -9.66 4.87
C LEU A 399 -5.87 -10.39 4.32
N PHE A 400 -4.66 -9.96 4.71
CA PHE A 400 -3.41 -10.40 4.11
C PHE A 400 -2.41 -10.93 5.14
N ASP A 401 -1.49 -11.79 4.69
CA ASP A 401 -0.36 -12.30 5.49
C ASP A 401 0.91 -11.48 5.25
N ALA A 402 1.00 -10.87 4.08
CA ALA A 402 2.06 -9.96 3.69
C ALA A 402 1.47 -8.79 2.89
N ILE A 403 2.18 -7.68 2.83
CA ILE A 403 1.74 -6.50 2.10
C ILE A 403 2.90 -5.85 1.34
N ARG A 404 2.66 -5.43 0.10
CA ARG A 404 3.51 -4.51 -0.64
C ARG A 404 3.03 -3.08 -0.37
N ILE A 405 3.92 -2.22 0.05
CA ILE A 405 3.69 -0.78 0.08
C ILE A 405 4.13 -0.26 -1.28
N ASP A 406 3.17 0.18 -2.07
CA ASP A 406 3.43 0.85 -3.34
C ASP A 406 4.16 2.16 -3.08
N HIS A 407 5.18 2.45 -3.87
CA HIS A 407 6.03 3.64 -3.77
C HIS A 407 6.40 4.00 -2.31
N ILE A 408 7.08 3.09 -1.59
CA ILE A 408 7.47 3.31 -0.18
C ILE A 408 8.25 4.62 0.01
N LEU A 409 8.89 5.11 -1.04
CA LEU A 409 9.59 6.40 -1.05
C LEU A 409 8.69 7.56 -0.64
N GLY A 410 7.36 7.44 -0.80
CA GLY A 410 6.37 8.42 -0.35
C GLY A 410 6.40 8.71 1.16
N PHE A 411 6.94 7.79 1.98
CA PHE A 411 7.15 8.00 3.42
C PHE A 411 8.43 8.79 3.71
N PHE A 412 9.39 8.78 2.80
CA PHE A 412 10.61 9.59 2.86
C PHE A 412 10.35 10.97 2.28
N ARG A 413 9.87 11.00 1.05
CA ARG A 413 9.54 12.16 0.23
C ARG A 413 8.60 11.76 -0.90
N ILE A 414 7.82 12.69 -1.39
CA ILE A 414 6.98 12.52 -2.58
C ILE A 414 7.36 13.55 -3.63
N TRP A 415 7.22 13.20 -4.91
CA TRP A 415 7.25 14.17 -5.99
C TRP A 415 5.90 14.86 -6.03
N GLU A 416 5.88 16.14 -5.70
CA GLU A 416 4.68 16.95 -5.58
C GLU A 416 4.55 17.86 -6.79
N ILE A 417 3.37 17.82 -7.41
CA ILE A 417 3.03 18.58 -8.60
C ILE A 417 1.83 19.46 -8.27
N PRO A 418 1.89 20.80 -8.47
CA PRO A 418 0.72 21.67 -8.29
C PRO A 418 -0.46 21.23 -9.17
N LEU A 419 -1.68 21.41 -8.70
CA LEU A 419 -2.89 20.99 -9.43
C LEU A 419 -3.04 21.66 -10.79
N THR A 420 -2.44 22.85 -10.96
CA THR A 420 -2.43 23.63 -12.21
C THR A 420 -1.41 23.12 -13.24
N VAL A 421 -0.66 22.05 -12.92
CA VAL A 421 0.40 21.50 -13.76
C VAL A 421 0.07 20.06 -14.11
N SER A 422 0.04 19.73 -15.39
CA SER A 422 -0.20 18.37 -15.88
C SER A 422 1.07 17.51 -15.98
N SER A 423 2.24 18.14 -16.19
CA SER A 423 3.51 17.45 -16.44
C SER A 423 4.31 17.18 -15.16
N GLY A 424 4.87 15.97 -15.06
CA GLY A 424 5.81 15.62 -14.00
C GLY A 424 7.11 16.44 -13.99
N LEU A 425 7.49 17.08 -15.11
CA LEU A 425 8.71 17.88 -15.21
C LEU A 425 8.75 19.12 -14.32
N LEU A 426 7.61 19.62 -13.89
CA LEU A 426 7.49 20.84 -13.10
C LEU A 426 7.14 20.56 -11.63
N GLY A 427 7.34 19.37 -11.16
CA GLY A 427 7.23 19.02 -9.75
C GLY A 427 8.49 19.37 -8.95
N TYR A 428 8.41 19.11 -7.66
CA TYR A 428 9.51 19.20 -6.69
C TYR A 428 9.34 18.15 -5.61
N PHE A 429 10.42 17.79 -4.89
CA PHE A 429 10.31 16.86 -3.75
C PHE A 429 9.72 17.56 -2.52
N SER A 430 8.80 16.89 -1.84
CA SER A 430 8.19 17.32 -0.58
C SER A 430 8.25 16.16 0.45
N PRO A 431 8.79 16.39 1.68
CA PRO A 431 9.46 17.60 2.13
C PRO A 431 10.85 17.76 1.50
N ALA A 432 11.32 19.00 1.43
CA ALA A 432 12.65 19.32 0.91
C ALA A 432 13.35 20.43 1.72
N LEU A 433 14.65 20.62 1.45
CA LEU A 433 15.48 21.72 1.94
C LEU A 433 15.80 22.66 0.75
N PRO A 434 14.85 23.56 0.36
CA PRO A 434 15.05 24.43 -0.77
C PRO A 434 16.22 25.39 -0.53
N LEU A 435 16.84 25.83 -1.62
CA LEU A 435 18.02 26.72 -1.60
C LEU A 435 17.58 28.17 -1.39
N SER A 436 18.22 28.89 -0.48
CA SER A 436 18.04 30.35 -0.40
C SER A 436 18.74 31.07 -1.55
N VAL A 437 18.35 32.32 -1.79
CA VAL A 437 19.05 33.20 -2.77
C VAL A 437 20.54 33.31 -2.44
N GLU A 438 20.88 33.42 -1.17
CA GLU A 438 22.25 33.55 -0.67
C GLU A 438 23.06 32.29 -0.99
N GLU A 439 22.48 31.10 -0.77
CA GLU A 439 23.14 29.84 -1.13
C GLU A 439 23.41 29.75 -2.63
N ILE A 440 22.44 30.11 -3.48
CA ILE A 440 22.63 30.09 -4.95
C ILE A 440 23.69 31.10 -5.37
N ARG A 441 23.74 32.30 -4.77
CA ARG A 441 24.75 33.31 -5.04
C ARG A 441 26.16 32.86 -4.63
N GLN A 442 26.30 32.08 -3.56
CA GLN A 442 27.59 31.50 -3.17
C GLN A 442 28.16 30.59 -4.25
N TYR A 443 27.31 29.94 -5.04
CA TYR A 443 27.70 29.22 -6.24
C TYR A 443 28.00 30.13 -7.45
N LYS A 444 27.88 31.45 -7.33
CA LYS A 444 28.04 32.43 -8.43
C LYS A 444 27.13 32.18 -9.62
N LEU A 445 25.96 31.61 -9.39
CA LEU A 445 24.95 31.40 -10.42
C LEU A 445 24.03 32.60 -10.53
N PRO A 446 23.52 32.91 -11.74
CA PRO A 446 22.56 33.98 -11.92
C PRO A 446 21.21 33.61 -11.26
N VAL A 447 20.70 34.50 -10.41
CA VAL A 447 19.36 34.43 -9.83
C VAL A 447 18.46 35.49 -10.47
N ASP A 448 18.39 35.42 -11.79
CA ASP A 448 17.54 36.35 -12.56
C ASP A 448 16.12 35.83 -12.61
N GLU A 449 15.13 36.73 -12.55
CA GLU A 449 13.70 36.41 -12.63
C GLU A 449 13.34 35.55 -13.86
N LYS A 450 14.05 35.73 -14.98
CA LYS A 450 13.85 34.96 -16.22
C LYS A 450 14.14 33.45 -16.08
N TYR A 451 14.90 33.03 -15.06
CA TYR A 451 15.26 31.65 -14.79
C TYR A 451 14.41 30.99 -13.70
N ILE A 452 13.49 31.76 -13.09
CA ILE A 452 12.68 31.33 -11.96
C ILE A 452 11.24 31.11 -12.39
N LEU A 453 10.73 29.89 -12.11
CA LEU A 453 9.32 29.58 -12.22
C LEU A 453 8.63 29.82 -10.89
N ARG A 454 7.52 30.55 -10.91
CA ARG A 454 6.56 30.67 -9.82
C ARG A 454 5.23 30.09 -10.25
N TYR A 455 4.65 29.27 -9.41
CA TYR A 455 3.29 28.81 -9.65
C TYR A 455 2.33 29.97 -9.39
N SER A 456 1.50 30.29 -10.38
CA SER A 456 0.46 31.31 -10.24
C SER A 456 -0.90 30.65 -10.03
N ASP A 457 -1.69 31.18 -9.11
CA ASP A 457 -3.05 30.68 -8.86
C ASP A 457 -3.90 30.74 -10.14
N GLY A 458 -4.44 29.59 -10.54
CA GLY A 458 -5.48 29.45 -11.55
C GLY A 458 -5.02 29.46 -13.03
N LYS A 459 -3.71 29.47 -13.35
CA LYS A 459 -3.23 29.31 -14.73
C LYS A 459 -2.55 27.97 -14.92
N GLU A 460 -2.97 27.24 -15.95
CA GLU A 460 -2.26 26.04 -16.40
C GLU A 460 -0.91 26.43 -17.00
N LEU A 461 0.17 25.77 -16.53
CA LEU A 461 1.52 25.97 -17.02
C LEU A 461 1.84 24.94 -18.09
N ILE A 462 2.18 25.38 -19.29
CA ILE A 462 2.61 24.54 -20.39
C ILE A 462 4.13 24.37 -20.33
N VAL A 463 4.61 23.14 -20.37
CA VAL A 463 6.05 22.80 -20.23
C VAL A 463 6.93 23.50 -21.26
N THR A 464 6.43 23.77 -22.48
CA THR A 464 7.16 24.50 -23.52
C THR A 464 7.49 25.93 -23.14
N ASP A 465 6.66 26.58 -22.31
CA ASP A 465 6.86 27.97 -21.87
C ASP A 465 7.92 28.06 -20.76
N THR A 466 8.43 26.93 -20.29
CA THR A 466 9.38 26.84 -19.17
C THR A 466 10.80 26.43 -19.59
N ASP A 467 11.11 26.44 -20.88
CA ASP A 467 12.45 26.06 -21.40
C ASP A 467 13.57 27.02 -20.95
N ASN A 468 13.21 28.20 -20.44
CA ASN A 468 14.12 29.19 -19.86
C ASN A 468 14.25 29.10 -18.33
N VAL A 469 13.70 28.04 -17.69
CA VAL A 469 13.66 27.90 -16.23
C VAL A 469 14.78 27.00 -15.72
N LEU A 470 15.55 27.49 -14.76
CA LEU A 470 16.57 26.73 -14.01
C LEU A 470 16.10 26.37 -12.60
N PHE A 471 15.26 27.19 -12.01
CA PHE A 471 14.80 27.07 -10.63
C PHE A 471 13.30 27.23 -10.53
N ILE A 472 12.72 26.50 -9.58
CA ILE A 472 11.29 26.58 -9.22
C ILE A 472 11.23 27.16 -7.81
N GLU A 473 10.45 28.21 -7.57
CA GLU A 473 10.25 28.75 -6.23
C GLU A 473 9.43 27.80 -5.37
N ASP A 474 9.87 27.61 -4.13
CA ASP A 474 9.16 26.78 -3.16
C ASP A 474 7.82 27.43 -2.79
N PRO A 475 6.68 26.73 -2.96
CA PRO A 475 5.36 27.32 -2.69
C PRO A 475 5.09 27.58 -1.21
N TYR A 476 5.86 26.96 -0.31
CA TYR A 476 5.70 27.10 1.13
C TYR A 476 6.71 28.07 1.75
N LYS A 477 7.81 28.36 1.04
CA LYS A 477 8.91 29.18 1.55
C LYS A 477 9.35 30.20 0.50
N PRO A 478 8.75 31.38 0.46
CA PRO A 478 9.11 32.43 -0.51
C PRO A 478 10.62 32.74 -0.53
N ALA A 479 11.13 33.10 -1.70
CA ALA A 479 12.56 33.36 -1.96
C ALA A 479 13.49 32.17 -1.65
N HIS A 480 12.95 30.95 -1.72
CA HIS A 480 13.70 29.70 -1.70
C HIS A 480 13.35 28.87 -2.93
N TYR A 481 14.30 28.11 -3.42
CA TYR A 481 14.21 27.54 -4.77
C TYR A 481 14.64 26.09 -4.81
N HIS A 482 14.00 25.33 -5.69
CA HIS A 482 14.39 23.98 -6.11
C HIS A 482 15.05 24.08 -7.49
N PRO A 483 16.21 23.46 -7.74
CA PRO A 483 16.67 23.26 -9.11
C PRO A 483 15.59 22.49 -9.90
N ARG A 484 15.28 22.96 -11.10
CA ARG A 484 14.34 22.23 -11.96
C ARG A 484 14.92 20.87 -12.34
N ILE A 485 14.14 19.80 -12.20
CA ILE A 485 14.53 18.50 -12.73
C ILE A 485 14.72 18.59 -14.25
N MET A 486 15.71 17.91 -14.80
CA MET A 486 16.08 17.99 -16.22
C MET A 486 16.48 19.41 -16.69
N ALA A 487 16.85 20.33 -15.80
CA ALA A 487 17.31 21.68 -16.17
C ALA A 487 18.43 21.65 -17.24
N ARG A 488 19.30 20.65 -17.20
CA ARG A 488 20.41 20.43 -18.17
C ARG A 488 19.94 20.28 -19.63
N LYS A 489 18.66 19.93 -19.86
CA LYS A 489 18.08 19.84 -21.21
C LYS A 489 17.51 21.17 -21.72
N THR A 490 17.38 22.20 -20.88
CA THR A 490 16.75 23.48 -21.19
C THR A 490 17.65 24.44 -21.97
N GLN A 491 17.05 25.40 -22.67
CA GLN A 491 17.79 26.47 -23.31
C GLN A 491 18.45 27.39 -22.28
N ALA A 492 17.83 27.59 -21.11
CA ALA A 492 18.42 28.33 -20.02
C ALA A 492 19.78 27.79 -19.60
N TYR A 493 19.88 26.46 -19.40
CA TYR A 493 21.16 25.79 -19.06
C TYR A 493 22.17 25.89 -20.20
N LYS A 494 21.77 25.68 -21.46
CA LYS A 494 22.64 25.78 -22.63
C LYS A 494 23.18 27.18 -22.84
N GLY A 495 22.45 28.20 -22.36
CA GLY A 495 22.86 29.61 -22.42
C GLY A 495 23.83 30.06 -21.32
N LEU A 496 24.10 29.19 -20.33
CA LEU A 496 25.13 29.44 -19.30
C LEU A 496 26.52 29.27 -19.88
N THR A 497 27.48 29.98 -19.32
CA THR A 497 28.91 29.75 -19.62
C THR A 497 29.35 28.37 -19.13
N SER A 498 30.47 27.84 -19.64
CA SER A 498 30.99 26.54 -19.22
C SER A 498 31.25 26.47 -17.72
N ASP A 499 31.77 27.54 -17.12
CA ASP A 499 32.03 27.63 -15.68
C ASP A 499 30.71 27.60 -14.87
N GLU A 500 29.69 28.34 -15.34
CA GLU A 500 28.35 28.33 -14.71
C GLU A 500 27.66 26.97 -14.85
N GLN A 501 27.81 26.27 -15.99
CA GLN A 501 27.29 24.92 -16.17
C GLN A 501 27.94 23.94 -15.17
N GLU A 502 29.27 23.97 -15.02
CA GLU A 502 29.98 23.13 -14.07
C GLU A 502 29.50 23.37 -12.63
N VAL A 503 29.35 24.64 -12.27
CA VAL A 503 28.86 25.02 -10.93
C VAL A 503 27.41 24.61 -10.73
N PHE A 504 26.54 24.82 -11.74
CA PHE A 504 25.15 24.36 -11.68
C PHE A 504 25.06 22.86 -11.53
N ASP A 505 25.90 22.10 -12.22
CA ASP A 505 25.95 20.64 -12.12
C ASP A 505 26.35 20.16 -10.74
N ARG A 506 27.29 20.84 -10.08
CA ARG A 506 27.64 20.54 -8.68
C ARG A 506 26.48 20.81 -7.74
N LEU A 507 25.82 21.97 -7.87
CA LEU A 507 24.62 22.34 -7.09
C LEU A 507 23.48 21.34 -7.33
N TYR A 508 23.20 20.99 -8.59
CA TYR A 508 22.17 20.04 -8.99
C TYR A 508 22.41 18.64 -8.37
N ASN A 509 23.66 18.14 -8.49
CA ASN A 509 24.01 16.85 -7.94
C ASN A 509 23.96 16.84 -6.40
N ASP A 510 24.43 17.91 -5.76
CA ASP A 510 24.30 18.05 -4.31
C ASP A 510 22.83 18.06 -3.89
N TYR A 511 22.01 18.85 -4.55
CA TYR A 511 20.58 19.01 -4.24
C TYR A 511 19.83 17.67 -4.36
N PHE A 512 19.92 16.96 -5.48
CA PHE A 512 19.11 15.77 -5.73
C PHE A 512 19.64 14.50 -5.09
N TYR A 513 20.96 14.38 -4.83
CA TYR A 513 21.57 13.11 -4.43
C TYR A 513 22.25 13.11 -3.05
N ARG A 514 22.46 14.26 -2.40
CA ARG A 514 23.15 14.33 -1.10
C ARG A 514 22.44 15.15 -0.04
N ARG A 515 22.05 16.39 -0.36
CA ARG A 515 21.54 17.41 0.57
C ARG A 515 20.43 16.90 1.50
N HIS A 516 19.57 16.02 1.00
CA HIS A 516 18.36 15.61 1.69
C HIS A 516 18.47 14.25 2.39
N ASN A 517 19.58 13.51 2.26
CA ASN A 517 19.65 12.12 2.71
C ASN A 517 19.27 11.94 4.20
N GLU A 518 19.90 12.69 5.10
CA GLU A 518 19.58 12.63 6.53
C GLU A 518 18.18 13.15 6.84
N PHE A 519 17.76 14.20 6.17
CA PHE A 519 16.45 14.80 6.35
C PHE A 519 15.33 13.83 5.94
N TRP A 520 15.46 13.17 4.80
CA TRP A 520 14.50 12.16 4.35
C TRP A 520 14.55 10.88 5.18
N GLN A 521 15.73 10.48 5.63
CA GLN A 521 15.88 9.37 6.58
C GLN A 521 15.08 9.64 7.86
N GLN A 522 15.28 10.81 8.46
CA GLN A 522 14.55 11.20 9.67
C GLN A 522 13.05 11.32 9.41
N SER A 523 12.66 11.84 8.24
CA SER A 523 11.26 11.92 7.82
C SER A 523 10.58 10.55 7.80
N ALA A 524 11.25 9.52 7.30
CA ALA A 524 10.74 8.14 7.28
C ALA A 524 10.73 7.51 8.68
N LEU A 525 11.80 7.68 9.45
CA LEU A 525 11.93 7.14 10.81
C LEU A 525 10.95 7.76 11.81
N ASN A 526 10.48 8.97 11.55
CA ASN A 526 9.41 9.58 12.36
C ASN A 526 8.02 8.98 12.08
N LYS A 527 7.81 8.34 10.94
CA LYS A 527 6.51 7.82 10.48
C LYS A 527 6.42 6.31 10.53
N LEU A 528 7.29 5.62 9.80
CA LEU A 528 7.18 4.17 9.58
C LEU A 528 7.20 3.34 10.86
N PRO A 529 8.07 3.60 11.88
CA PRO A 529 8.03 2.84 13.12
C PRO A 529 6.69 2.94 13.84
N VAL A 530 6.09 4.14 13.87
CA VAL A 530 4.79 4.38 14.54
C VAL A 530 3.65 3.72 13.76
N ILE A 531 3.67 3.84 12.43
CA ILE A 531 2.64 3.30 11.54
C ILE A 531 2.65 1.76 11.56
N LEU A 532 3.82 1.15 11.60
CA LEU A 532 4.00 -0.31 11.53
C LEU A 532 4.11 -0.98 12.91
N ASP A 533 3.87 -0.25 14.00
CA ASP A 533 4.09 -0.78 15.35
C ASP A 533 3.21 -2.00 15.66
N ASP A 534 1.93 -1.95 15.32
CA ASP A 534 0.95 -3.01 15.61
C ASP A 534 0.75 -4.00 14.44
N ILE A 535 1.67 -4.03 13.47
CA ILE A 535 1.50 -4.83 12.26
C ILE A 535 2.29 -6.12 12.34
N ASP A 536 1.58 -7.23 12.23
CA ASP A 536 2.15 -8.60 12.22
C ASP A 536 2.40 -9.14 10.80
N MET A 537 1.87 -8.48 9.76
CA MET A 537 2.14 -8.84 8.36
C MET A 537 3.61 -8.66 8.00
N LEU A 538 4.09 -9.49 7.07
CA LEU A 538 5.37 -9.25 6.40
C LEU A 538 5.23 -8.03 5.47
N VAL A 539 6.05 -6.99 5.71
CA VAL A 539 6.01 -5.75 4.94
C VAL A 539 7.10 -5.77 3.86
N CYS A 540 6.71 -5.46 2.63
CA CYS A 540 7.60 -5.27 1.49
C CYS A 540 7.41 -3.85 0.96
N GLY A 541 8.50 -3.17 0.59
CA GLY A 541 8.45 -1.85 -0.04
C GLY A 541 8.72 -1.93 -1.53
N GLU A 542 7.99 -1.19 -2.34
CA GLU A 542 8.40 -0.92 -3.71
C GLU A 542 9.34 0.30 -3.67
N ASP A 543 10.64 0.05 -3.86
CA ASP A 543 11.74 1.01 -3.77
C ASP A 543 12.45 1.17 -5.12
N LEU A 544 11.67 1.48 -6.16
CA LEU A 544 12.13 1.71 -7.52
C LEU A 544 12.20 3.21 -7.87
N GLY A 545 12.89 3.53 -8.97
CA GLY A 545 13.07 4.89 -9.48
C GLY A 545 14.25 5.63 -8.84
N MET A 546 14.11 6.92 -8.58
CA MET A 546 15.17 7.75 -8.00
C MET A 546 15.26 7.53 -6.48
N VAL A 547 15.97 6.47 -6.05
CA VAL A 547 16.04 6.02 -4.65
C VAL A 547 17.09 6.79 -3.86
N PRO A 548 16.74 7.50 -2.77
CA PRO A 548 17.71 8.11 -1.86
C PRO A 548 18.64 7.08 -1.21
N ALA A 549 19.91 7.43 -1.01
CA ALA A 549 20.91 6.51 -0.45
C ALA A 549 20.56 5.97 0.96
N SER A 550 19.74 6.69 1.73
CA SER A 550 19.30 6.28 3.07
C SER A 550 18.19 5.23 3.09
N VAL A 551 17.51 5.00 1.97
CA VAL A 551 16.33 4.09 1.91
C VAL A 551 16.67 2.66 2.28
N PRO A 552 17.70 2.01 1.71
CA PRO A 552 18.04 0.63 2.04
C PRO A 552 18.34 0.41 3.52
N ASP A 553 18.98 1.38 4.17
CA ASP A 553 19.33 1.29 5.60
C ASP A 553 18.09 1.38 6.48
N VAL A 554 17.17 2.30 6.18
CA VAL A 554 15.88 2.41 6.91
C VAL A 554 15.05 1.15 6.71
N MET A 555 14.94 0.64 5.49
CA MET A 555 14.18 -0.59 5.22
C MET A 555 14.78 -1.78 5.97
N ARG A 556 16.10 -1.91 6.00
CA ARG A 556 16.80 -2.95 6.76
C ARG A 556 16.54 -2.82 8.27
N GLN A 557 16.64 -1.59 8.81
CA GLN A 557 16.40 -1.30 10.23
C GLN A 557 14.97 -1.68 10.65
N LEU A 558 13.99 -1.46 9.76
CA LEU A 558 12.58 -1.73 10.01
C LEU A 558 12.13 -3.13 9.53
N ASN A 559 13.06 -3.96 9.07
CA ASN A 559 12.80 -5.30 8.52
C ASN A 559 11.75 -5.29 7.38
N ILE A 560 11.79 -4.26 6.54
CA ILE A 560 10.97 -4.13 5.33
C ILE A 560 11.75 -4.73 4.16
N LEU A 561 11.15 -5.67 3.43
CA LEU A 561 11.77 -6.31 2.27
C LEU A 561 11.85 -5.33 1.10
N SER A 562 13.02 -5.27 0.42
CA SER A 562 13.17 -4.52 -0.83
C SER A 562 12.56 -5.25 -2.02
N LEU A 563 12.35 -4.55 -3.12
CA LEU A 563 11.93 -5.13 -4.41
C LEU A 563 13.13 -5.16 -5.37
N GLU A 564 13.50 -6.36 -5.83
CA GLU A 564 14.56 -6.55 -6.81
C GLU A 564 13.98 -7.06 -8.12
N VAL A 565 13.99 -6.21 -9.14
CA VAL A 565 13.49 -6.53 -10.48
C VAL A 565 14.67 -6.89 -11.37
N LEU A 566 14.76 -8.15 -11.82
CA LEU A 566 15.92 -8.69 -12.52
C LEU A 566 16.34 -7.86 -13.75
N ARG A 567 15.40 -7.23 -14.43
CA ARG A 567 15.60 -6.40 -15.63
C ARG A 567 15.80 -4.91 -15.33
N MET A 568 15.80 -4.53 -14.05
CA MET A 568 15.90 -3.14 -13.61
C MET A 568 16.83 -3.07 -12.40
N PRO A 569 18.15 -3.29 -12.61
CA PRO A 569 19.10 -3.27 -11.52
C PRO A 569 19.19 -1.87 -10.89
N LYS A 570 19.28 -1.81 -9.57
CA LYS A 570 19.52 -0.57 -8.82
C LYS A 570 20.99 -0.14 -8.88
N GLU A 571 21.88 -1.06 -9.25
CA GLU A 571 23.31 -0.81 -9.39
C GLU A 571 23.62 -0.16 -10.75
N MET A 572 24.18 1.05 -10.73
CA MET A 572 24.53 1.79 -11.95
C MET A 572 25.57 1.02 -12.80
N GLY A 573 25.34 1.00 -14.10
CA GLY A 573 26.24 0.35 -15.07
C GLY A 573 26.06 -1.16 -15.22
N THR A 574 25.05 -1.75 -14.56
CA THR A 574 24.66 -3.15 -14.79
C THR A 574 23.38 -3.22 -15.63
N GLU A 575 23.29 -4.19 -16.53
CA GLU A 575 22.09 -4.40 -17.38
C GLU A 575 21.05 -5.29 -16.70
N PHE A 576 21.49 -6.21 -15.84
CA PHE A 576 20.66 -7.12 -15.07
C PHE A 576 21.14 -7.21 -13.62
N VAL A 577 20.22 -7.52 -12.73
CA VAL A 577 20.56 -7.83 -11.34
C VAL A 577 21.45 -9.08 -11.29
N VAL A 578 22.53 -9.01 -10.54
CA VAL A 578 23.44 -10.15 -10.29
C VAL A 578 22.84 -10.98 -9.14
N PRO A 579 22.39 -12.23 -9.37
CA PRO A 579 21.68 -13.01 -8.35
C PRO A 579 22.44 -13.16 -7.02
N ASP A 580 23.75 -13.34 -7.06
CA ASP A 580 24.60 -13.51 -5.86
C ASP A 580 24.71 -12.24 -4.99
N ARG A 581 24.29 -11.08 -5.52
CA ARG A 581 24.31 -9.80 -4.80
C ARG A 581 22.95 -9.38 -4.27
N VAL A 582 21.92 -10.18 -4.53
CA VAL A 582 20.55 -9.87 -4.08
C VAL A 582 20.49 -9.99 -2.55
N PRO A 583 19.98 -8.95 -1.85
CA PRO A 583 19.82 -9.03 -0.41
C PRO A 583 18.85 -10.14 -0.01
N TYR A 584 19.14 -10.88 1.06
CA TYR A 584 18.23 -11.92 1.55
C TYR A 584 16.82 -11.36 1.86
N ASN A 585 16.73 -10.21 2.53
CA ASN A 585 15.47 -9.56 2.84
C ASN A 585 14.93 -8.79 1.62
N SER A 586 14.61 -9.52 0.54
CA SER A 586 14.05 -8.95 -0.68
C SER A 586 12.99 -9.83 -1.32
N VAL A 587 12.21 -9.23 -2.20
CA VAL A 587 11.32 -9.90 -3.13
C VAL A 587 11.93 -9.78 -4.53
N VAL A 588 12.28 -10.90 -5.13
CA VAL A 588 12.90 -10.96 -6.47
C VAL A 588 11.84 -11.29 -7.50
N THR A 589 11.81 -10.53 -8.60
CA THR A 589 10.87 -10.77 -9.69
C THR A 589 11.50 -10.49 -11.05
N THR A 590 10.99 -11.12 -12.10
CA THR A 590 11.42 -10.86 -13.48
C THR A 590 10.87 -9.55 -14.05
N GLY A 591 9.81 -9.03 -13.49
CA GLY A 591 9.14 -7.77 -13.85
C GLY A 591 7.99 -7.47 -12.92
N THR A 592 7.40 -6.29 -13.03
CA THR A 592 6.22 -5.86 -12.28
C THR A 592 5.02 -5.74 -13.23
N HIS A 593 3.84 -5.44 -12.67
CA HIS A 593 2.64 -5.12 -13.47
C HIS A 593 2.78 -3.81 -14.28
N ASP A 594 3.78 -2.96 -13.98
CA ASP A 594 4.10 -1.72 -14.72
C ASP A 594 5.05 -1.96 -15.91
N THR A 595 5.54 -3.18 -16.06
CA THR A 595 6.45 -3.57 -17.14
C THR A 595 5.84 -4.67 -18.00
N SER A 596 6.35 -4.84 -19.22
CA SER A 596 5.96 -5.97 -20.06
C SER A 596 6.22 -7.31 -19.36
N THR A 597 5.37 -8.29 -19.63
CA THR A 597 5.61 -9.67 -19.17
C THR A 597 6.95 -10.19 -19.73
N LEU A 598 7.57 -11.16 -19.05
CA LEU A 598 8.82 -11.76 -19.53
C LEU A 598 8.72 -12.27 -20.99
N ARG A 599 7.55 -12.85 -21.35
CA ARG A 599 7.30 -13.32 -22.72
C ARG A 599 7.23 -12.15 -23.72
N MET A 600 6.57 -11.05 -23.37
CA MET A 600 6.50 -9.85 -24.24
C MET A 600 7.87 -9.23 -24.38
N TRP A 601 8.57 -9.01 -23.25
CA TRP A 601 9.93 -8.47 -23.25
C TRP A 601 10.87 -9.26 -24.15
N TRP A 602 10.82 -10.60 -24.10
CA TRP A 602 11.62 -11.47 -24.98
C TRP A 602 11.36 -11.23 -26.46
N SER A 603 10.19 -10.71 -26.82
CA SER A 603 9.74 -10.46 -28.18
C SER A 603 9.88 -9.01 -28.64
N GLU A 604 10.12 -8.05 -27.74
CA GLU A 604 10.10 -6.61 -28.02
C GLU A 604 11.32 -6.14 -28.80
N ASP A 605 12.51 -6.51 -28.37
CA ASP A 605 13.78 -6.10 -29.00
C ASP A 605 14.75 -7.28 -29.05
N ARG A 606 14.76 -7.94 -30.20
CA ARG A 606 15.60 -9.12 -30.39
C ARG A 606 17.10 -8.81 -30.32
N ASP A 607 17.51 -7.59 -30.68
CA ASP A 607 18.91 -7.21 -30.66
C ASP A 607 19.40 -6.89 -29.26
N ARG A 608 18.53 -6.31 -28.42
CA ARG A 608 18.80 -6.09 -27.01
C ARG A 608 18.79 -7.40 -26.21
N VAL A 609 17.88 -8.30 -26.50
CA VAL A 609 17.75 -9.60 -25.81
C VAL A 609 18.86 -10.59 -26.18
N ARG A 610 19.53 -10.40 -27.33
CA ARG A 610 20.64 -11.25 -27.78
C ARG A 610 22.01 -10.82 -27.26
N ARG A 611 22.13 -9.62 -26.72
CA ARG A 611 23.36 -9.14 -26.06
C ARG A 611 23.45 -9.71 -24.66
#